data_15e2f7dcdbd286fd6a0478c02963f25c
#
_entry.id   15e2f7dcdbd286fd6a0478c02963f25c
#
_cell.length_a   1.000
_cell.length_b   1.000
_cell.length_c   1.000
_cell.angle_alpha   90.00
_cell.angle_beta   90.00
_cell.angle_gamma   90.00
#
_symmetry.space_group_name_H-M   'P 1'
#
loop_
_entity.id
_entity.type
_entity.pdbx_description
1 polymer ?
#
loop_
_entity_poly.entity_id
_entity_poly.type
_entity_poly.pdbx_seq_one_letter_code
_entity_poly.pdbx_strand_id
1 'polypeptide(L)'
;MKNKVMILAAAITLVACGGNQQKKAVSEKVKADAVKVDMHDAESSLDYQGTYTGVFPAADCPGIDMRLTLKKDGTYSLHMKYLDRDSEFDEKGAFTVKENLLTLTPSEGGQPQYYKVEENRLRRLDAEKQPVTGALADNYVLQKTTE
;
A
#
# COMPACT_ATOMS: atom_id res chain seq x y z
N MET A 1 -50.72 25.88 5.84
CA MET A 1 -51.45 26.20 4.62
C MET A 1 -50.98 25.21 3.60
N LYS A 2 -51.66 24.09 3.44
CA LYS A 2 -52.71 23.75 2.49
C LYS A 2 -52.35 24.12 1.04
N ASN A 3 -52.09 23.11 0.22
CA ASN A 3 -52.72 22.74 -1.07
C ASN A 3 -51.96 21.54 -1.60
N LYS A 4 -52.48 20.38 -1.64
CA LYS A 4 -53.57 19.66 -2.30
C LYS A 4 -53.50 19.70 -3.87
N VAL A 5 -53.38 18.45 -4.39
CA VAL A 5 -54.09 17.86 -5.56
C VAL A 5 -53.44 18.15 -6.92
N MET A 6 -53.15 17.15 -7.77
CA MET A 6 -54.15 16.35 -8.49
C MET A 6 -53.52 15.18 -9.26
N ILE A 7 -54.22 14.09 -9.21
CA ILE A 7 -54.08 12.84 -9.93
C ILE A 7 -54.43 13.05 -11.41
N LEU A 8 -53.69 12.42 -12.31
CA LEU A 8 -54.30 11.96 -13.56
C LEU A 8 -53.67 10.64 -14.02
N ALA A 9 -54.48 9.62 -13.95
CA ALA A 9 -54.26 8.33 -14.56
C ALA A 9 -54.61 8.39 -16.04
N ALA A 10 -53.82 7.78 -16.91
CA ALA A 10 -54.24 7.39 -18.22
C ALA A 10 -53.66 6.02 -18.56
N ALA A 11 -54.52 5.03 -18.52
CA ALA A 11 -54.30 3.70 -19.08
C ALA A 11 -54.63 3.71 -20.57
N ILE A 12 -53.76 3.14 -21.40
CA ILE A 12 -54.12 2.70 -22.76
C ILE A 12 -53.41 1.38 -23.05
N THR A 13 -54.18 0.37 -23.04
CA THR A 13 -54.36 -0.90 -23.74
C THR A 13 -53.36 -1.38 -24.78
N LEU A 14 -53.06 -2.67 -24.58
CA LEU A 14 -52.67 -3.77 -25.45
C LEU A 14 -52.86 -3.61 -26.97
N VAL A 15 -51.82 -3.98 -27.72
CA VAL A 15 -51.96 -4.75 -28.95
C VAL A 15 -50.89 -5.87 -28.94
N ALA A 16 -51.39 -7.09 -28.88
CA ALA A 16 -50.65 -8.28 -29.21
C ALA A 16 -50.67 -8.46 -30.73
N CYS A 17 -49.52 -8.74 -31.32
CA CYS A 17 -49.44 -9.46 -32.57
C CYS A 17 -48.20 -10.32 -32.60
N GLY A 18 -48.41 -11.60 -32.77
CA GLY A 18 -47.44 -12.65 -32.82
C GLY A 18 -46.54 -12.61 -34.06
N GLY A 19 -45.42 -13.19 -33.95
CA GLY A 19 -44.45 -13.42 -35.02
C GLY A 19 -43.31 -14.26 -34.50
N ASN A 20 -43.47 -15.57 -34.63
CA ASN A 20 -42.44 -16.57 -34.38
C ASN A 20 -41.31 -16.40 -35.39
N GLN A 21 -40.13 -15.99 -34.93
CA GLN A 21 -38.90 -16.30 -35.63
C GLN A 21 -37.74 -16.50 -34.63
N GLN A 22 -37.40 -17.76 -34.51
CA GLN A 22 -36.09 -18.19 -34.02
C GLN A 22 -35.00 -17.46 -34.79
N LYS A 23 -34.25 -16.61 -34.09
CA LYS A 23 -32.86 -16.28 -34.46
C LYS A 23 -32.00 -16.38 -33.21
N LYS A 24 -31.19 -17.42 -33.28
CA LYS A 24 -29.92 -17.64 -32.55
C LYS A 24 -29.50 -16.46 -31.69
N ALA A 25 -29.60 -16.66 -30.39
CA ALA A 25 -28.81 -15.92 -29.44
C ALA A 25 -27.35 -16.20 -29.74
N VAL A 26 -26.68 -15.27 -30.37
CA VAL A 26 -25.24 -15.17 -30.31
C VAL A 26 -24.94 -14.68 -28.88
N SER A 27 -24.60 -15.64 -28.05
CA SER A 27 -23.98 -15.36 -26.77
C SER A 27 -22.63 -14.73 -27.10
N GLU A 28 -22.60 -13.44 -27.20
CA GLU A 28 -21.37 -12.67 -27.15
C GLU A 28 -20.90 -12.76 -25.73
N LYS A 29 -20.05 -13.75 -25.53
CA LYS A 29 -19.24 -13.95 -24.35
C LYS A 29 -18.28 -12.77 -24.29
N VAL A 30 -18.74 -11.68 -23.70
CA VAL A 30 -17.83 -10.63 -23.23
C VAL A 30 -16.94 -11.33 -22.23
N LYS A 31 -15.75 -11.73 -22.68
CA LYS A 31 -14.64 -11.98 -21.81
C LYS A 31 -14.42 -10.66 -21.05
N ALA A 32 -14.94 -10.60 -19.85
CA ALA A 32 -14.34 -9.75 -18.85
C ALA A 32 -12.91 -10.25 -18.75
N ASP A 33 -11.96 -9.55 -19.37
CA ASP A 33 -10.60 -9.57 -18.96
C ASP A 33 -10.63 -9.17 -17.49
N ALA A 34 -10.64 -10.18 -16.65
CA ALA A 34 -10.26 -10.00 -15.26
C ALA A 34 -8.83 -9.45 -15.34
N VAL A 35 -8.70 -8.14 -15.21
CA VAL A 35 -7.46 -7.53 -14.76
C VAL A 35 -7.11 -8.33 -13.52
N LYS A 36 -6.16 -9.23 -13.63
CA LYS A 36 -5.46 -9.79 -12.50
C LYS A 36 -4.82 -8.58 -11.83
N VAL A 37 -5.55 -8.00 -10.89
CA VAL A 37 -4.92 -7.20 -9.86
C VAL A 37 -3.99 -8.20 -9.18
N ASP A 38 -2.70 -8.04 -9.41
CA ASP A 38 -1.68 -8.77 -8.68
C ASP A 38 -1.89 -8.43 -7.21
N MET A 39 -2.66 -9.26 -6.52
CA MET A 39 -2.84 -9.22 -5.08
C MET A 39 -1.63 -9.88 -4.40
N HIS A 40 -0.44 -9.53 -4.83
CA HIS A 40 0.77 -9.77 -4.06
C HIS A 40 0.94 -8.61 -3.09
N ASP A 41 0.07 -8.58 -2.07
CA ASP A 41 0.28 -7.72 -0.93
C ASP A 41 1.32 -8.36 0.01
N ALA A 42 2.05 -7.52 0.72
CA ALA A 42 3.07 -7.99 1.64
C ALA A 42 2.49 -8.69 2.87
N GLU A 43 1.20 -8.53 3.16
CA GLU A 43 0.52 -9.20 4.26
C GLU A 43 0.33 -10.69 3.97
N SER A 44 0.06 -11.06 2.71
CA SER A 44 -0.06 -12.44 2.25
C SER A 44 1.29 -13.05 1.86
N SER A 45 2.30 -12.24 1.61
CA SER A 45 3.66 -12.66 1.30
C SER A 45 4.45 -12.84 2.59
N LEU A 46 4.84 -14.06 2.92
CA LEU A 46 5.68 -14.38 4.08
C LEU A 46 7.13 -13.87 3.95
N ASP A 47 7.43 -13.07 2.95
CA ASP A 47 8.80 -12.76 2.55
C ASP A 47 9.27 -11.33 2.90
N TYR A 48 8.46 -10.56 3.67
CA TYR A 48 8.86 -9.22 4.11
C TYR A 48 9.77 -9.22 5.35
N GLN A 49 9.87 -10.33 6.08
CA GLN A 49 10.82 -10.43 7.19
C GLN A 49 12.26 -10.50 6.66
N GLY A 50 13.19 -10.01 7.47
CA GLY A 50 14.60 -10.01 7.12
C GLY A 50 15.27 -8.69 7.42
N THR A 51 16.50 -8.54 6.96
CA THR A 51 17.31 -7.34 7.15
C THR A 51 17.31 -6.51 5.87
N TYR A 52 17.14 -5.21 6.05
CA TYR A 52 17.14 -4.21 4.98
C TYR A 52 18.18 -3.15 5.29
N THR A 53 18.95 -2.74 4.30
CA THR A 53 20.00 -1.72 4.46
C THR A 53 19.91 -0.66 3.38
N GLY A 54 20.40 0.53 3.69
CA GLY A 54 20.47 1.65 2.75
C GLY A 54 21.02 2.90 3.41
N VAL A 55 21.38 3.87 2.61
CA VAL A 55 21.86 5.16 3.10
C VAL A 55 20.81 6.22 2.81
N PHE A 56 20.23 6.79 3.86
CA PHE A 56 19.27 7.87 3.73
C PHE A 56 19.96 9.23 3.69
N PRO A 57 19.45 10.17 2.91
CA PRO A 57 19.95 11.55 2.89
C PRO A 57 19.84 12.20 4.27
N ALA A 58 20.84 13.00 4.63
CA ALA A 58 20.82 13.84 5.79
C ALA A 58 21.21 15.27 5.42
N ALA A 59 20.75 16.25 6.21
CA ALA A 59 20.99 17.65 5.91
C ALA A 59 22.40 18.13 6.29
N ASP A 60 23.05 17.45 7.24
CA ASP A 60 24.25 17.92 7.94
C ASP A 60 25.39 16.88 7.97
N CYS A 61 25.23 15.79 7.22
CA CYS A 61 26.26 14.78 6.98
C CYS A 61 26.03 14.09 5.62
N PRO A 62 26.99 13.29 5.10
CA PRO A 62 26.86 12.62 3.81
C PRO A 62 25.67 11.67 3.72
N GLY A 63 25.15 11.21 4.86
CA GLY A 63 24.01 10.33 4.94
C GLY A 63 23.92 9.60 6.27
N ILE A 64 22.86 8.82 6.41
CA ILE A 64 22.63 7.94 7.55
C ILE A 64 22.57 6.52 7.02
N ASP A 65 23.54 5.70 7.41
CA ASP A 65 23.51 4.26 7.14
C ASP A 65 22.45 3.61 8.02
N MET A 66 21.48 2.98 7.40
CA MET A 66 20.31 2.41 8.02
C MET A 66 20.35 0.88 7.89
N ARG A 67 20.14 0.19 9.01
CA ARG A 67 19.94 -1.27 9.03
C ARG A 67 18.67 -1.59 9.80
N LEU A 68 17.63 -1.97 9.11
CA LEU A 68 16.33 -2.36 9.67
C LEU A 68 16.17 -3.87 9.58
N THR A 69 15.97 -4.53 10.72
CA THR A 69 15.67 -5.97 10.78
C THR A 69 14.24 -6.17 11.26
N LEU A 70 13.43 -6.82 10.43
CA LEU A 70 12.05 -7.24 10.72
C LEU A 70 12.07 -8.71 11.13
N LYS A 71 11.67 -9.00 12.37
CA LYS A 71 11.67 -10.35 12.92
C LYS A 71 10.32 -11.03 12.77
N LYS A 72 10.33 -12.37 12.81
CA LYS A 72 9.10 -13.18 12.69
C LYS A 72 8.13 -13.02 13.86
N ASP A 73 8.60 -12.53 15.00
CA ASP A 73 7.80 -12.29 16.21
C ASP A 73 7.06 -10.93 16.20
N GLY A 74 7.09 -10.19 15.09
CA GLY A 74 6.46 -8.88 14.97
C GLY A 74 7.25 -7.74 15.60
N THR A 75 8.51 -7.97 15.98
CA THR A 75 9.41 -6.94 16.50
C THR A 75 10.45 -6.53 15.47
N TYR A 76 10.96 -5.31 15.60
CA TYR A 76 12.04 -4.82 14.76
C TYR A 76 13.21 -4.28 15.57
N SER A 77 14.36 -4.20 14.93
CA SER A 77 15.50 -3.41 15.36
C SER A 77 15.97 -2.54 14.20
N LEU A 78 16.21 -1.27 14.49
CA LEU A 78 16.71 -0.30 13.54
C LEU A 78 18.00 0.28 14.10
N HIS A 79 19.09 0.09 13.38
CA HIS A 79 20.38 0.70 13.66
C HIS A 79 20.63 1.83 12.66
N MET A 80 21.03 3.00 13.15
CA MET A 80 21.29 4.19 12.38
C MET A 80 22.67 4.72 12.70
N LYS A 81 23.53 4.81 11.70
CA LYS A 81 24.88 5.38 11.83
C LYS A 81 25.01 6.61 10.94
N TYR A 82 25.31 7.74 11.56
CA TYR A 82 25.55 8.99 10.84
C TYR A 82 26.95 8.95 10.21
N LEU A 83 27.04 9.07 8.91
CA LEU A 83 28.30 9.04 8.19
C LEU A 83 29.13 10.29 8.51
N ASP A 84 30.45 10.08 8.63
CA ASP A 84 31.42 11.13 9.03
C ASP A 84 31.15 11.73 10.42
N ARG A 85 30.42 10.99 11.28
CA ARG A 85 30.19 11.34 12.69
C ARG A 85 30.24 10.08 13.54
N ASP A 86 30.77 10.24 14.78
CA ASP A 86 30.75 9.18 15.79
C ASP A 86 29.37 9.15 16.51
N SER A 87 28.31 9.07 15.72
CA SER A 87 26.93 9.05 16.23
C SER A 87 26.19 7.86 15.67
N GLU A 88 25.78 6.96 16.57
CA GLU A 88 24.98 5.77 16.25
C GLU A 88 23.77 5.74 17.17
N PHE A 89 22.64 5.26 16.66
CA PHE A 89 21.39 5.12 17.39
C PHE A 89 20.76 3.78 17.10
N ASP A 90 20.30 3.13 18.16
CA ASP A 90 19.53 1.90 18.08
C ASP A 90 18.10 2.16 18.51
N GLU A 91 17.16 1.74 17.70
CA GLU A 91 15.74 1.79 17.99
C GLU A 91 15.16 0.38 17.90
N LYS A 92 14.23 0.05 18.79
CA LYS A 92 13.53 -1.22 18.82
C LYS A 92 12.04 -0.97 19.02
N GLY A 93 11.21 -1.89 18.55
CA GLY A 93 9.78 -1.78 18.74
C GLY A 93 9.03 -2.91 18.08
N ALA A 94 7.73 -2.72 17.96
CA ALA A 94 6.84 -3.61 17.24
C ALA A 94 6.55 -3.07 15.84
N PHE A 95 6.25 -3.96 14.92
CA PHE A 95 5.78 -3.55 13.61
C PHE A 95 4.49 -4.27 13.23
N THR A 96 3.76 -3.67 12.31
CA THR A 96 2.61 -4.26 11.65
C THR A 96 2.73 -4.06 10.14
N VAL A 97 2.26 -5.04 9.38
CA VAL A 97 2.10 -4.91 7.93
C VAL A 97 0.63 -5.06 7.62
N LYS A 98 0.07 -4.12 6.89
CA LYS A 98 -1.29 -4.18 6.38
C LYS A 98 -1.27 -3.85 4.90
N GLU A 99 -1.67 -4.79 4.08
CA GLU A 99 -1.45 -4.70 2.63
C GLU A 99 0.06 -4.51 2.35
N ASN A 100 0.45 -3.38 1.79
CA ASN A 100 1.85 -3.02 1.55
C ASN A 100 2.36 -1.92 2.48
N LEU A 101 1.62 -1.58 3.54
CA LEU A 101 2.01 -0.58 4.52
C LEU A 101 2.66 -1.23 5.74
N LEU A 102 3.95 -1.04 5.90
CA LEU A 102 4.71 -1.36 7.10
C LEU A 102 4.67 -0.17 8.04
N THR A 103 4.25 -0.39 9.28
CA THR A 103 4.27 0.61 10.36
C THR A 103 5.22 0.13 11.45
N LEU A 104 6.25 0.91 11.75
CA LEU A 104 7.15 0.69 12.89
C LEU A 104 6.68 1.55 14.06
N THR A 105 6.51 0.94 15.22
CA THR A 105 6.13 1.63 16.46
C THR A 105 7.24 1.45 17.49
N PRO A 106 8.01 2.53 17.83
CA PRO A 106 9.09 2.45 18.78
C PRO A 106 8.60 2.09 20.19
N SER A 107 9.37 1.25 20.92
CA SER A 107 9.04 0.82 22.28
C SER A 107 9.23 1.92 23.31
N GLU A 108 10.18 2.81 23.09
CA GLU A 108 10.55 3.89 24.03
C GLU A 108 9.77 5.18 23.81
N GLY A 109 8.71 5.11 22.99
CA GLY A 109 7.98 6.29 22.54
C GLY A 109 8.63 6.91 21.30
N GLY A 110 7.90 7.83 20.67
CA GLY A 110 8.34 8.45 19.42
C GLY A 110 7.25 8.37 18.34
N GLN A 111 7.53 8.98 17.21
CA GLN A 111 6.61 8.96 16.10
C GLN A 111 6.72 7.64 15.33
N PRO A 112 5.61 7.05 14.95
CA PRO A 112 5.63 5.89 14.07
C PRO A 112 6.35 6.20 12.76
N GLN A 113 7.03 5.20 12.22
CA GLN A 113 7.67 5.30 10.91
C GLN A 113 6.94 4.42 9.92
N TYR A 114 6.78 4.91 8.70
CA TYR A 114 6.01 4.24 7.67
C TYR A 114 6.88 3.90 6.46
N TYR A 115 6.68 2.69 5.94
CA TYR A 115 7.32 2.23 4.72
C TYR A 115 6.31 1.52 3.83
N LYS A 116 6.47 1.66 2.53
CA LYS A 116 5.82 0.80 1.56
C LYS A 116 6.68 -0.44 1.36
N VAL A 117 6.09 -1.61 1.53
CA VAL A 117 6.73 -2.88 1.21
C VAL A 117 6.64 -3.08 -0.29
N GLU A 118 7.79 -3.24 -0.93
CA GLU A 118 7.96 -3.55 -2.34
C GLU A 118 8.81 -4.83 -2.47
N GLU A 119 8.91 -5.37 -3.65
CA GLU A 119 9.74 -6.57 -3.87
C GLU A 119 11.20 -6.32 -3.48
N ASN A 120 11.68 -7.05 -2.48
CA ASN A 120 13.05 -6.97 -1.93
C ASN A 120 13.47 -5.58 -1.44
N ARG A 121 12.55 -4.68 -1.13
CA ARG A 121 12.89 -3.35 -0.64
C ARG A 121 11.76 -2.70 0.17
N LEU A 122 12.14 -1.72 0.98
CA LEU A 122 11.23 -0.88 1.76
C LEU A 122 11.44 0.57 1.33
N ARG A 123 10.39 1.22 0.86
CA ARG A 123 10.40 2.66 0.52
C ARG A 123 9.85 3.47 1.68
N ARG A 124 10.61 4.45 2.16
CA ARG A 124 10.17 5.37 3.22
C ARG A 124 8.95 6.16 2.76
N LEU A 125 7.99 6.30 3.68
CA LEU A 125 6.83 7.18 3.54
C LEU A 125 6.94 8.34 4.54
N ASP A 126 6.25 9.43 4.24
CA ASP A 126 6.09 10.56 5.16
C ASP A 126 5.06 10.28 6.27
N ALA A 127 4.74 11.29 7.09
CA ALA A 127 3.77 11.18 8.17
C ALA A 127 2.34 10.95 7.66
N GLU A 128 2.03 11.40 6.47
CA GLU A 128 0.76 11.22 5.76
C GLU A 128 0.70 9.90 4.99
N LYS A 129 1.74 9.04 5.15
CA LYS A 129 1.89 7.74 4.47
C LYS A 129 1.98 7.86 2.94
N GLN A 130 2.52 8.97 2.47
CA GLN A 130 2.79 9.19 1.04
C GLN A 130 4.28 8.98 0.75
N PRO A 131 4.63 8.51 -0.45
CA PRO A 131 6.03 8.42 -0.85
C PRO A 131 6.72 9.79 -0.78
N VAL A 132 7.94 9.81 -0.24
CA VAL A 132 8.79 11.00 -0.30
C VAL A 132 8.99 11.40 -1.75
N THR A 133 8.83 12.68 -2.06
CA THR A 133 8.95 13.23 -3.42
C THR A 133 10.19 14.13 -3.54
N GLY A 134 10.56 14.46 -4.77
CA GLY A 134 11.69 15.35 -5.07
C GLY A 134 12.93 14.60 -5.57
N ALA A 135 14.01 15.34 -5.78
CA ALA A 135 15.23 14.84 -6.40
C ALA A 135 15.93 13.68 -5.62
N LEU A 136 15.67 13.58 -4.32
CA LEU A 136 16.25 12.56 -3.44
C LEU A 136 15.28 11.42 -3.12
N ALA A 137 14.11 11.36 -3.75
CA ALA A 137 13.07 10.37 -3.45
C ALA A 137 13.56 8.92 -3.54
N ASP A 138 14.40 8.62 -4.51
CA ASP A 138 14.95 7.27 -4.71
C ASP A 138 16.03 6.88 -3.69
N ASN A 139 16.53 7.84 -2.92
CA ASN A 139 17.49 7.57 -1.86
C ASN A 139 16.82 7.15 -0.53
N TYR A 140 15.50 7.26 -0.43
CA TYR A 140 14.73 6.83 0.74
C TYR A 140 14.23 5.39 0.60
N VAL A 141 15.12 4.48 0.18
CA VAL A 141 14.82 3.07 -0.04
C VAL A 141 15.84 2.20 0.69
N LEU A 142 15.37 1.21 1.43
CA LEU A 142 16.17 0.15 2.02
C LEU A 142 16.05 -1.10 1.17
N GLN A 143 17.16 -1.73 0.83
CA GLN A 143 17.22 -2.97 0.06
C GLN A 143 17.33 -4.17 1.00
N LYS A 144 16.61 -5.25 0.70
CA LYS A 144 16.71 -6.49 1.46
C LYS A 144 18.08 -7.11 1.23
N THR A 145 18.76 -7.45 2.32
CA THR A 145 20.02 -8.20 2.24
C THR A 145 19.72 -9.69 2.16
N THR A 146 20.28 -10.35 1.17
CA THR A 146 20.36 -11.82 1.14
C THR A 146 21.55 -12.23 1.99
N GLU A 147 21.29 -12.83 3.16
CA GLU A 147 22.30 -13.59 3.89
C GLU A 147 22.54 -14.94 3.25
#